data_805bc87ea4b2312690c9703d51d25c7e
#
_entry.id   805bc87ea4b2312690c9703d51d25c7e
#
_cell.length_a   1.000
_cell.length_b   1.000
_cell.length_c   1.000
_cell.angle_alpha   90.00
_cell.angle_beta   90.00
_cell.angle_gamma   90.00
#
_symmetry.space_group_name_H-M   'P 1'
#
loop_
_entity.id
_entity.type
_entity.pdbx_description
1 polymer ?
#
loop_
_entity_poly.entity_id
_entity_poly.type
_entity_poly.pdbx_seq_one_letter_code
_entity_poly.pdbx_strand_id
1 'polypeptide(L)'
;FYPVDQFFFTKKFLNYWNPKIAIFIESEIWPCMFKNLKFKKIPLILLNGRITKKTFTKWKIFNKFSKSIFNKISVAYPQNNETQFFLKQFKLNKIKKIGNLKFIDSEDKNLNFLKPKLIKELKNKKIWVASSTHKSEEIFCAKAHLYLKHYYKNLITIIIPRHVHRVNEIIYDIKNLNLKYQLHSSRMKSLKNIDIYIVDTFGETKKFHNIGSSVFLGGSIIDRGGQNPLEA
;
A
#
# COMPACT_ATOMS: atom_id res chain seq x y z
N PHE A 1 -22.47 -6.46 -5.78
CA PHE A 1 -21.24 -6.98 -6.38
C PHE A 1 -21.04 -6.42 -7.79
N TYR A 2 -19.80 -6.12 -8.17
CA TYR A 2 -19.46 -5.75 -9.54
C TYR A 2 -19.55 -7.00 -10.46
N PRO A 3 -20.10 -6.92 -11.67
CA PRO A 3 -20.26 -8.09 -12.54
C PRO A 3 -18.92 -8.54 -13.13
N VAL A 4 -18.83 -9.79 -13.55
CA VAL A 4 -17.72 -10.28 -14.39
C VAL A 4 -17.68 -9.46 -15.67
N ASP A 5 -16.47 -9.12 -16.17
CA ASP A 5 -16.29 -8.31 -17.40
C ASP A 5 -16.62 -9.09 -18.68
N GLN A 6 -17.87 -9.48 -18.79
CA GLN A 6 -18.48 -10.12 -19.95
C GLN A 6 -19.59 -9.22 -20.49
N PHE A 7 -19.72 -9.16 -21.81
CA PHE A 7 -20.61 -8.20 -22.49
C PHE A 7 -22.07 -8.26 -22.00
N PHE A 8 -22.63 -9.46 -21.84
CA PHE A 8 -23.99 -9.64 -21.41
C PHE A 8 -24.21 -9.19 -19.94
N PHE A 9 -23.33 -9.62 -19.03
CA PHE A 9 -23.45 -9.28 -17.61
C PHE A 9 -23.25 -7.79 -17.34
N THR A 10 -22.27 -7.18 -17.99
CA THR A 10 -22.03 -5.74 -17.87
C THR A 10 -23.19 -4.93 -18.46
N LYS A 11 -23.80 -5.37 -19.57
CA LYS A 11 -25.01 -4.77 -20.14
C LYS A 11 -26.19 -4.84 -19.18
N LYS A 12 -26.44 -6.02 -18.57
CA LYS A 12 -27.53 -6.22 -17.59
C LYS A 12 -27.33 -5.34 -16.36
N PHE A 13 -26.10 -5.27 -15.85
CA PHE A 13 -25.72 -4.40 -14.74
C PHE A 13 -26.00 -2.93 -15.04
N LEU A 14 -25.55 -2.43 -16.18
CA LEU A 14 -25.78 -1.04 -16.58
C LEU A 14 -27.25 -0.72 -16.87
N ASN A 15 -28.04 -1.70 -17.32
CA ASN A 15 -29.47 -1.51 -17.48
C ASN A 15 -30.20 -1.39 -16.14
N TYR A 16 -29.76 -2.15 -15.15
CA TYR A 16 -30.37 -2.14 -13.81
C TYR A 16 -30.03 -0.84 -13.05
N TRP A 17 -28.72 -0.49 -12.99
CA TRP A 17 -28.26 0.65 -12.19
C TRP A 17 -28.40 2.01 -12.91
N ASN A 18 -28.44 2.00 -14.22
CA ASN A 18 -28.54 3.19 -15.09
C ASN A 18 -27.69 4.38 -14.61
N PRO A 19 -26.36 4.22 -14.40
CA PRO A 19 -25.52 5.30 -13.85
C PRO A 19 -25.37 6.43 -14.86
N LYS A 20 -25.34 7.67 -14.38
CA LYS A 20 -25.07 8.84 -15.21
C LYS A 20 -23.59 9.03 -15.51
N ILE A 21 -22.70 8.45 -14.72
CA ILE A 21 -21.26 8.50 -14.84
C ILE A 21 -20.64 7.21 -14.28
N ALA A 22 -19.53 6.76 -14.85
CA ALA A 22 -18.74 5.63 -14.34
C ALA A 22 -17.32 6.10 -14.02
N ILE A 23 -16.85 5.81 -12.80
CA ILE A 23 -15.51 6.13 -12.35
C ILE A 23 -14.77 4.84 -12.06
N PHE A 24 -13.65 4.62 -12.74
CA PHE A 24 -12.73 3.52 -12.52
C PHE A 24 -11.45 4.04 -11.88
N ILE A 25 -10.89 3.29 -10.95
CA ILE A 25 -9.76 3.74 -10.14
C ILE A 25 -8.55 2.85 -10.41
N GLU A 26 -7.36 3.47 -10.48
CA GLU A 26 -6.07 2.82 -10.64
C GLU A 26 -5.95 1.96 -11.92
N SER A 27 -5.79 0.63 -11.76
CA SER A 27 -5.51 -0.29 -12.88
C SER A 27 -6.75 -1.01 -13.41
N GLU A 28 -7.95 -0.55 -13.01
CA GLU A 28 -9.21 -1.17 -13.35
C GLU A 28 -9.62 -0.86 -14.80
N ILE A 29 -9.14 -1.68 -15.75
CA ILE A 29 -9.46 -1.57 -17.18
C ILE A 29 -10.31 -2.78 -17.58
N TRP A 30 -11.58 -2.51 -17.86
CA TRP A 30 -12.63 -3.51 -18.10
C TRP A 30 -13.20 -3.37 -19.52
N PRO A 31 -12.68 -4.10 -20.51
CA PRO A 31 -12.98 -3.89 -21.93
C PRO A 31 -14.47 -4.00 -22.29
N CYS A 32 -15.19 -5.01 -21.77
CA CYS A 32 -16.61 -5.20 -22.06
C CYS A 32 -17.47 -4.11 -21.40
N MET A 33 -17.15 -3.77 -20.15
CA MET A 33 -17.82 -2.68 -19.45
C MET A 33 -17.60 -1.34 -20.17
N PHE A 34 -16.35 -1.03 -20.57
CA PHE A 34 -16.03 0.20 -21.30
C PHE A 34 -16.79 0.29 -22.64
N LYS A 35 -16.92 -0.84 -23.34
CA LYS A 35 -17.71 -0.93 -24.59
C LYS A 35 -19.18 -0.61 -24.31
N ASN A 36 -19.78 -1.21 -23.29
CA ASN A 36 -21.19 -1.00 -22.94
C ASN A 36 -21.47 0.42 -22.42
N LEU A 37 -20.55 1.00 -21.64
CA LEU A 37 -20.64 2.40 -21.19
C LEU A 37 -20.63 3.36 -22.39
N LYS A 38 -19.72 3.14 -23.34
CA LYS A 38 -19.66 3.96 -24.56
C LYS A 38 -20.94 3.82 -25.41
N PHE A 39 -21.46 2.59 -25.55
CA PHE A 39 -22.71 2.34 -26.27
C PHE A 39 -23.89 3.10 -25.65
N LYS A 40 -23.96 3.11 -24.30
CA LYS A 40 -25.00 3.83 -23.56
C LYS A 40 -24.73 5.33 -23.43
N LYS A 41 -23.63 5.86 -24.00
CA LYS A 41 -23.21 7.27 -23.90
C LYS A 41 -22.96 7.70 -22.45
N ILE A 42 -22.63 6.78 -21.55
CA ILE A 42 -22.29 7.06 -20.16
C ILE A 42 -20.83 7.50 -20.11
N PRO A 43 -20.52 8.71 -19.56
CA PRO A 43 -19.14 9.17 -19.42
C PRO A 43 -18.31 8.25 -18.53
N LEU A 44 -17.10 7.90 -18.99
CA LEU A 44 -16.15 7.05 -18.29
C LEU A 44 -14.93 7.85 -17.85
N ILE A 45 -14.69 7.91 -16.56
CA ILE A 45 -13.52 8.55 -15.96
C ILE A 45 -12.57 7.48 -15.44
N LEU A 46 -11.28 7.60 -15.77
CA LEU A 46 -10.20 6.84 -15.13
C LEU A 46 -9.51 7.76 -14.12
N LEU A 47 -9.75 7.53 -12.83
CA LEU A 47 -9.23 8.32 -11.72
C LEU A 47 -8.02 7.61 -11.10
N ASN A 48 -6.97 8.38 -10.76
CA ASN A 48 -5.71 7.86 -10.21
C ASN A 48 -5.12 6.72 -11.06
N GLY A 49 -5.27 6.82 -12.40
CA GLY A 49 -4.89 5.75 -13.33
C GLY A 49 -3.45 5.30 -13.14
N ARG A 50 -3.23 3.99 -13.08
CA ARG A 50 -1.92 3.36 -12.96
C ARG A 50 -1.73 2.31 -14.05
N ILE A 51 -0.73 2.52 -14.89
CA ILE A 51 -0.27 1.53 -15.88
C ILE A 51 1.22 1.33 -15.67
N THR A 52 1.63 0.11 -15.33
CA THR A 52 3.06 -0.23 -15.20
C THR A 52 3.65 -0.55 -16.58
N LYS A 53 4.98 -0.44 -16.73
CA LYS A 53 5.69 -0.82 -17.95
C LYS A 53 5.33 -2.25 -18.42
N LYS A 54 5.26 -3.21 -17.49
CA LYS A 54 4.86 -4.60 -17.75
C LYS A 54 3.42 -4.67 -18.33
N THR A 55 2.49 -3.95 -17.74
CA THR A 55 1.09 -3.89 -18.21
C THR A 55 1.00 -3.20 -19.57
N PHE A 56 1.70 -2.07 -19.74
CA PHE A 56 1.75 -1.37 -21.02
C PHE A 56 2.27 -2.25 -22.17
N THR A 57 3.37 -2.99 -21.93
CA THR A 57 3.93 -3.92 -22.94
C THR A 57 2.91 -4.98 -23.35
N LYS A 58 2.17 -5.57 -22.39
CA LYS A 58 1.10 -6.53 -22.68
C LYS A 58 -0.02 -5.92 -23.54
N TRP A 59 -0.48 -4.74 -23.20
CA TRP A 59 -1.50 -4.03 -23.99
C TRP A 59 -0.99 -3.63 -25.37
N LYS A 60 0.30 -3.31 -25.51
CA LYS A 60 0.93 -2.92 -26.78
C LYS A 60 0.95 -4.06 -27.80
N ILE A 61 0.99 -5.34 -27.37
CA ILE A 61 0.92 -6.50 -28.26
C ILE A 61 -0.37 -6.43 -29.12
N PHE A 62 -1.49 -6.06 -28.53
CA PHE A 62 -2.77 -5.89 -29.22
C PHE A 62 -3.10 -4.41 -29.46
N ASN A 63 -2.18 -3.67 -30.08
CA ASN A 63 -2.22 -2.20 -30.17
C ASN A 63 -3.54 -1.63 -30.71
N LYS A 64 -4.11 -2.21 -31.79
CA LYS A 64 -5.40 -1.75 -32.34
C LYS A 64 -6.53 -1.92 -31.33
N PHE A 65 -6.59 -3.06 -30.67
CA PHE A 65 -7.59 -3.35 -29.63
C PHE A 65 -7.42 -2.41 -28.44
N SER A 66 -6.22 -2.26 -27.93
CA SER A 66 -5.91 -1.39 -26.80
C SER A 66 -6.33 0.06 -27.08
N LYS A 67 -5.96 0.61 -28.23
CA LYS A 67 -6.40 1.95 -28.65
C LYS A 67 -7.92 2.05 -28.68
N SER A 68 -8.62 1.01 -29.17
CA SER A 68 -10.08 1.01 -29.20
C SER A 68 -10.72 1.02 -27.81
N ILE A 69 -10.08 0.39 -26.81
CA ILE A 69 -10.56 0.35 -25.41
C ILE A 69 -10.26 1.67 -24.70
N PHE A 70 -9.00 2.11 -24.72
CA PHE A 70 -8.60 3.34 -24.03
C PHE A 70 -9.29 4.60 -24.61
N ASN A 71 -9.59 4.61 -25.91
CA ASN A 71 -10.34 5.72 -26.53
C ASN A 71 -11.81 5.84 -26.08
N LYS A 72 -12.32 4.88 -25.31
CA LYS A 72 -13.65 4.96 -24.69
C LYS A 72 -13.66 5.77 -23.40
N ILE A 73 -12.48 6.02 -22.80
CA ILE A 73 -12.32 6.83 -21.61
C ILE A 73 -12.56 8.30 -21.99
N SER A 74 -13.52 8.92 -21.32
CA SER A 74 -13.88 10.33 -21.55
C SER A 74 -12.81 11.28 -21.05
N VAL A 75 -12.23 10.99 -19.88
CA VAL A 75 -11.09 11.70 -19.29
C VAL A 75 -10.33 10.79 -18.35
N ALA A 76 -9.00 10.89 -18.34
CA ALA A 76 -8.14 10.18 -17.39
C ALA A 76 -7.32 11.16 -16.55
N TYR A 77 -7.14 10.77 -15.30
CA TYR A 77 -6.29 11.41 -14.30
C TYR A 77 -5.20 10.42 -13.86
N PRO A 78 -4.06 10.37 -14.58
CA PRO A 78 -2.96 9.46 -14.23
C PRO A 78 -2.28 9.87 -12.93
N GLN A 79 -1.84 8.88 -12.15
CA GLN A 79 -1.13 9.12 -10.89
C GLN A 79 0.31 9.62 -11.07
N ASN A 80 0.93 9.37 -12.24
CA ASN A 80 2.33 9.73 -12.55
C ASN A 80 2.57 10.01 -14.04
N ASN A 81 3.76 10.53 -14.35
CA ASN A 81 4.15 10.87 -15.72
C ASN A 81 4.28 9.64 -16.62
N GLU A 82 4.72 8.51 -16.09
CA GLU A 82 4.87 7.26 -16.86
C GLU A 82 3.51 6.78 -17.38
N THR A 83 2.51 6.71 -16.49
CA THR A 83 1.14 6.35 -16.88
C THR A 83 0.56 7.35 -17.88
N GLN A 84 0.81 8.66 -17.69
CA GLN A 84 0.39 9.69 -18.64
C GLN A 84 0.96 9.42 -20.03
N PHE A 85 2.25 9.11 -20.11
CA PHE A 85 2.92 8.76 -21.37
C PHE A 85 2.28 7.55 -22.04
N PHE A 86 2.02 6.47 -21.29
CA PHE A 86 1.39 5.26 -21.83
C PHE A 86 -0.04 5.50 -22.33
N LEU A 87 -0.83 6.28 -21.62
CA LEU A 87 -2.19 6.65 -22.05
C LEU A 87 -2.18 7.46 -23.36
N LYS A 88 -1.21 8.37 -23.54
CA LYS A 88 -1.01 9.10 -24.81
C LYS A 88 -0.68 8.16 -25.97
N GLN A 89 0.15 7.12 -25.74
CA GLN A 89 0.47 6.11 -26.76
C GLN A 89 -0.78 5.33 -27.22
N PHE A 90 -1.77 5.14 -26.35
CA PHE A 90 -3.07 4.57 -26.67
C PHE A 90 -4.07 5.57 -27.27
N LYS A 91 -3.61 6.78 -27.65
CA LYS A 91 -4.41 7.85 -28.27
C LYS A 91 -5.57 8.36 -27.39
N LEU A 92 -5.40 8.35 -26.06
CA LEU A 92 -6.35 9.00 -25.18
C LEU A 92 -6.19 10.53 -25.27
N ASN A 93 -7.27 11.24 -25.64
CA ASN A 93 -7.21 12.66 -25.97
C ASN A 93 -7.32 13.57 -24.72
N LYS A 94 -8.13 13.18 -23.72
CA LYS A 94 -8.36 14.00 -22.52
C LYS A 94 -7.65 13.41 -21.33
N ILE A 95 -6.45 13.91 -21.05
CA ILE A 95 -5.65 13.54 -19.88
C ILE A 95 -5.38 14.80 -19.06
N LYS A 96 -5.75 14.76 -17.78
CA LYS A 96 -5.51 15.85 -16.82
C LYS A 96 -4.66 15.34 -15.66
N LYS A 97 -3.65 16.06 -15.24
CA LYS A 97 -2.77 15.69 -14.13
C LYS A 97 -3.24 16.39 -12.87
N ILE A 98 -3.63 15.61 -11.86
CA ILE A 98 -4.03 16.11 -10.52
C ILE A 98 -3.14 15.56 -9.40
N GLY A 99 -2.12 14.76 -9.76
CA GLY A 99 -1.28 14.05 -8.78
C GLY A 99 -1.84 12.69 -8.40
N ASN A 100 -1.21 12.07 -7.40
CA ASN A 100 -1.63 10.78 -6.89
C ASN A 100 -2.53 10.96 -5.66
N LEU A 101 -3.76 10.45 -5.70
CA LEU A 101 -4.73 10.58 -4.61
C LEU A 101 -4.25 9.98 -3.28
N LYS A 102 -3.29 9.04 -3.33
CA LYS A 102 -2.68 8.47 -2.11
C LYS A 102 -1.91 9.51 -1.28
N PHE A 103 -1.50 10.64 -1.88
CA PHE A 103 -0.87 11.73 -1.13
C PHE A 103 -1.84 12.51 -0.24
N ILE A 104 -3.14 12.47 -0.54
CA ILE A 104 -4.16 13.19 0.24
C ILE A 104 -4.24 12.62 1.66
N ASP A 105 -4.11 11.31 1.83
CA ASP A 105 -4.11 10.65 3.14
C ASP A 105 -2.90 11.00 4.03
N SER A 106 -1.80 11.48 3.43
CA SER A 106 -0.62 11.91 4.20
C SER A 106 -0.82 13.24 4.93
N GLU A 107 -1.85 14.01 4.55
CA GLU A 107 -2.21 15.28 5.20
C GLU A 107 -3.25 15.13 6.33
N ASP A 108 -3.70 13.90 6.63
CA ASP A 108 -4.67 13.65 7.69
C ASP A 108 -4.08 14.05 9.05
N LYS A 109 -4.41 15.29 9.48
CA LYS A 109 -4.02 15.90 10.77
C LYS A 109 -4.64 15.21 11.99
N ASN A 110 -5.49 14.22 11.81
CA ASN A 110 -5.98 13.34 12.85
C ASN A 110 -4.90 12.30 13.22
N LEU A 111 -3.81 12.77 13.81
CA LEU A 111 -2.80 11.95 14.44
C LEU A 111 -3.46 11.14 15.58
N ASN A 112 -3.87 9.92 15.29
CA ASN A 112 -4.20 8.97 16.33
C ASN A 112 -2.94 8.72 17.16
N PHE A 113 -2.85 9.34 18.32
CA PHE A 113 -1.67 9.24 19.19
C PHE A 113 -1.56 7.86 19.83
N LEU A 114 -0.34 7.41 20.05
CA LEU A 114 -0.05 6.27 20.91
C LEU A 114 -0.49 6.55 22.34
N LYS A 115 -0.79 5.50 23.10
CA LYS A 115 -1.16 5.62 24.52
C LYS A 115 -0.07 6.38 25.29
N PRO A 116 -0.41 7.36 26.16
CA PRO A 116 0.58 8.19 26.88
C PRO A 116 1.62 7.37 27.63
N LYS A 117 1.25 6.23 28.20
CA LYS A 117 2.16 5.31 28.87
C LYS A 117 3.23 4.75 27.93
N LEU A 118 2.86 4.38 26.70
CA LEU A 118 3.81 3.87 25.70
C LEU A 118 4.77 4.97 25.27
N ILE A 119 4.27 6.18 25.02
CA ILE A 119 5.09 7.34 24.68
C ILE A 119 6.14 7.60 25.77
N LYS A 120 5.75 7.57 27.04
CA LYS A 120 6.67 7.75 28.18
C LYS A 120 7.79 6.70 28.19
N GLU A 121 7.48 5.43 27.96
CA GLU A 121 8.45 4.34 27.92
C GLU A 121 9.41 4.44 26.72
N LEU A 122 8.94 5.01 25.60
CA LEU A 122 9.73 5.17 24.37
C LEU A 122 10.55 6.47 24.31
N LYS A 123 10.24 7.47 25.16
CA LYS A 123 10.84 8.83 25.10
C LYS A 123 12.37 8.85 25.06
N ASN A 124 13.03 7.92 25.77
CA ASN A 124 14.48 7.86 25.85
C ASN A 124 15.09 6.71 25.05
N LYS A 125 14.34 6.18 24.07
CA LYS A 125 14.79 5.11 23.19
C LYS A 125 15.20 5.65 21.84
N LYS A 126 16.22 5.05 21.25
CA LYS A 126 16.49 5.18 19.81
C LYS A 126 15.57 4.19 19.10
N ILE A 127 14.67 4.70 18.27
CA ILE A 127 13.60 3.89 17.67
C ILE A 127 13.84 3.80 16.17
N TRP A 128 13.76 2.59 15.62
CA TRP A 128 13.51 2.42 14.20
C TRP A 128 12.36 1.42 14.00
N VAL A 129 11.65 1.57 12.90
CA VAL A 129 10.40 0.85 12.65
C VAL A 129 10.57 -0.03 11.41
N ALA A 130 10.28 -1.31 11.53
CA ALA A 130 10.15 -2.24 10.42
C ALA A 130 8.65 -2.45 10.14
N SER A 131 8.16 -1.77 9.12
CA SER A 131 6.72 -1.67 8.82
C SER A 131 6.29 -2.59 7.70
N SER A 132 5.12 -3.20 7.87
CA SER A 132 4.49 -4.09 6.87
C SER A 132 5.42 -5.23 6.40
N THR A 133 6.13 -5.82 7.36
CA THR A 133 7.14 -6.85 7.09
C THR A 133 6.52 -8.18 6.64
N HIS A 134 7.25 -8.90 5.82
CA HIS A 134 6.92 -10.22 5.31
C HIS A 134 7.87 -11.28 5.85
N LYS A 135 7.55 -12.55 5.59
CA LYS A 135 8.40 -13.70 5.99
C LYS A 135 9.85 -13.48 5.57
N SER A 136 10.79 -13.76 6.47
CA SER A 136 12.23 -13.54 6.38
C SER A 136 12.69 -12.10 6.61
N GLU A 137 11.85 -11.09 6.47
CA GLU A 137 12.23 -9.70 6.73
C GLU A 137 12.32 -9.40 8.22
N GLU A 138 11.45 -10.03 9.04
CA GLU A 138 11.46 -9.84 10.49
C GLU A 138 12.77 -10.35 11.12
N ILE A 139 13.26 -11.52 10.70
CA ILE A 139 14.55 -12.04 11.19
C ILE A 139 15.72 -11.20 10.70
N PHE A 140 15.64 -10.64 9.47
CA PHE A 140 16.62 -9.67 8.98
C PHE A 140 16.65 -8.43 9.86
N CYS A 141 15.49 -7.86 10.18
CA CYS A 141 15.37 -6.71 11.06
C CYS A 141 15.86 -6.99 12.48
N ALA A 142 15.60 -8.20 13.02
CA ALA A 142 16.09 -8.63 14.32
C ALA A 142 17.62 -8.75 14.35
N LYS A 143 18.25 -9.28 13.28
CA LYS A 143 19.71 -9.32 13.14
C LYS A 143 20.30 -7.91 13.00
N ALA A 144 19.64 -7.01 12.25
CA ALA A 144 20.03 -5.61 12.17
C ALA A 144 19.96 -4.93 13.54
N HIS A 145 18.94 -5.24 14.36
CA HIS A 145 18.85 -4.77 15.75
C HIS A 145 20.09 -5.20 16.56
N LEU A 146 20.49 -6.46 16.51
CA LEU A 146 21.65 -6.97 17.22
C LEU A 146 22.92 -6.20 16.85
N TYR A 147 23.14 -5.96 15.55
CA TYR A 147 24.28 -5.16 15.08
C TYR A 147 24.22 -3.71 15.57
N LEU A 148 23.08 -3.06 15.42
CA LEU A 148 22.90 -1.66 15.82
C LEU A 148 22.98 -1.45 17.33
N LYS A 149 22.65 -2.44 18.14
CA LYS A 149 22.71 -2.39 19.61
C LYS A 149 24.13 -2.20 20.14
N HIS A 150 25.16 -2.57 19.38
CA HIS A 150 26.55 -2.27 19.73
C HIS A 150 26.82 -0.77 19.75
N TYR A 151 26.15 0.00 18.89
CA TYR A 151 26.30 1.46 18.77
C TYR A 151 25.28 2.23 19.61
N TYR A 152 24.08 1.68 19.80
CA TYR A 152 22.95 2.34 20.46
C TYR A 152 22.42 1.49 21.61
N LYS A 153 22.91 1.69 22.82
CA LYS A 153 22.51 0.90 24.02
C LYS A 153 21.00 0.96 24.31
N ASN A 154 20.35 2.08 24.00
CA ASN A 154 18.91 2.31 24.23
C ASN A 154 18.07 2.05 22.97
N LEU A 155 18.56 1.22 22.04
CA LEU A 155 17.84 0.87 20.82
C LEU A 155 16.60 0.02 21.13
N ILE A 156 15.53 0.31 20.44
CA ILE A 156 14.35 -0.57 20.33
C ILE A 156 13.93 -0.63 18.86
N THR A 157 13.66 -1.84 18.38
CA THR A 157 13.10 -2.04 17.05
C THR A 157 11.62 -2.36 17.16
N ILE A 158 10.80 -1.61 16.42
CA ILE A 158 9.35 -1.85 16.34
C ILE A 158 9.08 -2.63 15.07
N ILE A 159 8.53 -3.84 15.19
CA ILE A 159 8.13 -4.67 14.05
C ILE A 159 6.62 -4.65 13.91
N ILE A 160 6.14 -4.22 12.75
CA ILE A 160 4.72 -4.20 12.37
C ILE A 160 4.55 -5.17 11.21
N PRO A 161 4.14 -6.43 11.46
CA PRO A 161 4.01 -7.42 10.40
C PRO A 161 2.82 -7.10 9.48
N ARG A 162 2.98 -7.35 8.19
CA ARG A 162 1.89 -7.22 7.21
C ARG A 162 0.71 -8.13 7.54
N HIS A 163 1.00 -9.30 8.14
CA HIS A 163 0.02 -10.31 8.49
C HIS A 163 0.14 -10.67 9.96
N VAL A 164 -0.77 -10.18 10.77
CA VAL A 164 -0.79 -10.35 12.25
C VAL A 164 -0.83 -11.83 12.66
N HIS A 165 -1.45 -12.72 11.88
CA HIS A 165 -1.50 -14.16 12.19
C HIS A 165 -0.12 -14.82 12.24
N ARG A 166 0.95 -14.19 11.73
CA ARG A 166 2.33 -14.69 11.76
C ARG A 166 3.10 -14.34 13.03
N VAL A 167 2.47 -13.66 13.98
CA VAL A 167 3.16 -13.17 15.18
C VAL A 167 3.85 -14.30 15.97
N ASN A 168 3.26 -15.48 16.05
CA ASN A 168 3.88 -16.63 16.74
C ASN A 168 5.18 -17.11 16.05
N GLU A 169 5.21 -17.12 14.72
CA GLU A 169 6.42 -17.42 13.94
C GLU A 169 7.52 -16.38 14.22
N ILE A 170 7.15 -15.09 14.23
CA ILE A 170 8.06 -13.98 14.50
C ILE A 170 8.64 -14.08 15.92
N ILE A 171 7.80 -14.40 16.92
CA ILE A 171 8.25 -14.61 18.30
C ILE A 171 9.27 -15.73 18.39
N TYR A 172 9.03 -16.84 17.69
CA TYR A 172 9.97 -17.96 17.65
C TYR A 172 11.33 -17.52 17.12
N ASP A 173 11.37 -16.81 15.98
CA ASP A 173 12.59 -16.31 15.37
C ASP A 173 13.36 -15.34 16.31
N ILE A 174 12.65 -14.44 16.99
CA ILE A 174 13.22 -13.46 17.93
C ILE A 174 13.81 -14.16 19.16
N LYS A 175 13.13 -15.18 19.70
CA LYS A 175 13.62 -15.98 20.83
C LYS A 175 14.90 -16.74 20.47
N ASN A 176 14.99 -17.31 19.27
CA ASN A 176 16.18 -18.01 18.79
C ASN A 176 17.41 -17.08 18.68
N LEU A 177 17.19 -15.76 18.56
CA LEU A 177 18.25 -14.76 18.60
C LEU A 177 18.53 -14.22 20.01
N ASN A 178 17.95 -14.83 21.06
CA ASN A 178 18.05 -14.38 22.46
C ASN A 178 17.61 -12.92 22.69
N LEU A 179 16.71 -12.39 21.85
CA LEU A 179 16.16 -11.04 21.98
C LEU A 179 14.90 -11.03 22.85
N LYS A 180 14.79 -10.01 23.69
CA LYS A 180 13.61 -9.77 24.54
C LYS A 180 12.57 -9.00 23.76
N TYR A 181 11.32 -9.45 23.81
CA TYR A 181 10.21 -8.81 23.08
C TYR A 181 9.03 -8.46 23.97
N GLN A 182 8.21 -7.54 23.48
CA GLN A 182 6.91 -7.14 24.04
C GLN A 182 5.89 -7.07 22.92
N LEU A 183 4.70 -7.64 23.14
CA LEU A 183 3.56 -7.50 22.22
C LEU A 183 2.78 -6.24 22.53
N HIS A 184 2.27 -5.57 21.49
CA HIS A 184 1.43 -4.37 21.64
C HIS A 184 0.08 -4.68 22.31
N SER A 185 -0.55 -5.82 21.99
CA SER A 185 -1.82 -6.27 22.57
C SER A 185 -1.71 -6.68 24.02
N SER A 186 -0.52 -7.06 24.48
CA SER A 186 -0.35 -7.55 25.86
C SER A 186 -0.33 -6.41 26.88
N ARG A 187 -0.58 -6.74 28.17
CA ARG A 187 -0.44 -5.77 29.26
C ARG A 187 0.96 -5.17 29.24
N MET A 188 1.02 -3.84 29.09
CA MET A 188 2.28 -3.12 28.99
C MET A 188 3.10 -3.26 30.27
N LYS A 189 4.29 -3.81 30.14
CA LYS A 189 5.38 -3.82 31.12
C LYS A 189 6.37 -2.68 30.82
N SER A 190 7.37 -2.50 31.67
CA SER A 190 8.46 -1.56 31.35
C SER A 190 9.25 -2.03 30.13
N LEU A 191 9.55 -1.10 29.22
CA LEU A 191 10.35 -1.39 28.02
C LEU A 191 11.87 -1.26 28.25
N LYS A 192 12.31 -1.07 29.51
CA LYS A 192 13.73 -0.83 29.83
C LYS A 192 14.67 -1.88 29.22
N ASN A 193 14.29 -3.14 29.25
CA ASN A 193 15.10 -4.27 28.76
C ASN A 193 14.47 -4.98 27.54
N ILE A 194 13.62 -4.30 26.80
CA ILE A 194 12.99 -4.86 25.60
C ILE A 194 13.79 -4.43 24.38
N ASP A 195 14.09 -5.40 23.52
CA ASP A 195 14.83 -5.23 22.27
C ASP A 195 13.86 -4.99 21.11
N ILE A 196 12.83 -5.82 21.01
CA ILE A 196 11.86 -5.82 19.92
C ILE A 196 10.45 -5.55 20.47
N TYR A 197 9.76 -4.58 19.90
CA TYR A 197 8.35 -4.31 20.16
C TYR A 197 7.53 -4.75 18.95
N ILE A 198 6.66 -5.74 19.13
CA ILE A 198 5.86 -6.30 18.03
C ILE A 198 4.46 -5.71 18.07
N VAL A 199 4.03 -5.08 16.97
CA VAL A 199 2.69 -4.53 16.83
C VAL A 199 1.80 -5.60 16.20
N ASP A 200 1.10 -6.33 17.04
CA ASP A 200 0.22 -7.46 16.72
C ASP A 200 -1.26 -7.06 16.58
N THR A 201 -1.51 -5.79 16.26
CA THR A 201 -2.85 -5.23 16.05
C THR A 201 -2.93 -4.48 14.72
N PHE A 202 -4.14 -4.39 14.15
CA PHE A 202 -4.37 -3.66 12.90
C PHE A 202 -4.55 -2.16 13.11
N GLY A 203 -4.23 -1.36 12.08
CA GLY A 203 -4.52 0.09 12.05
C GLY A 203 -3.55 0.98 12.82
N GLU A 204 -2.46 0.42 13.37
CA GLU A 204 -1.52 1.15 14.25
C GLU A 204 -0.31 1.74 13.50
N THR A 205 -0.10 1.38 12.24
CA THR A 205 1.13 1.66 11.46
C THR A 205 1.54 3.13 11.47
N LYS A 206 0.62 4.03 11.10
CA LYS A 206 0.89 5.49 11.04
C LYS A 206 1.35 6.05 12.39
N LYS A 207 0.81 5.56 13.52
CA LYS A 207 1.18 6.02 14.87
C LYS A 207 2.64 5.73 15.19
N PHE A 208 3.14 4.57 14.74
CA PHE A 208 4.53 4.15 14.99
C PHE A 208 5.51 4.78 14.01
N HIS A 209 5.12 5.11 12.78
CA HIS A 209 5.97 5.84 11.85
C HIS A 209 6.40 7.19 12.42
N ASN A 210 5.49 7.92 13.07
CA ASN A 210 5.74 9.24 13.62
C ASN A 210 6.77 9.30 14.75
N ILE A 211 7.07 8.16 15.39
CA ILE A 211 8.04 8.10 16.49
C ILE A 211 9.37 7.45 16.10
N GLY A 212 9.44 6.86 14.91
CA GLY A 212 10.64 6.22 14.39
C GLY A 212 11.65 7.24 13.86
N SER A 213 12.94 7.08 14.19
CA SER A 213 14.02 7.85 13.57
C SER A 213 14.26 7.44 12.12
N SER A 214 13.86 6.22 11.76
CA SER A 214 13.91 5.65 10.40
C SER A 214 12.89 4.53 10.27
N VAL A 215 12.43 4.28 9.04
CA VAL A 215 11.44 3.25 8.72
C VAL A 215 11.99 2.34 7.63
N PHE A 216 12.00 1.02 7.91
CA PHE A 216 12.17 -0.01 6.91
C PHE A 216 10.78 -0.42 6.39
N LEU A 217 10.57 -0.37 5.08
CA LEU A 217 9.32 -0.80 4.46
C LEU A 217 9.43 -2.23 3.94
N GLY A 218 8.59 -3.11 4.46
CA GLY A 218 8.54 -4.51 4.07
C GLY A 218 8.21 -4.72 2.58
N GLY A 219 8.49 -5.92 2.08
CA GLY A 219 8.42 -6.23 0.67
C GLY A 219 9.58 -5.68 -0.15
N SER A 220 10.58 -5.06 0.50
CA SER A 220 11.72 -4.43 -0.17
C SER A 220 12.90 -5.39 -0.38
N ILE A 221 13.06 -6.39 0.48
CA ILE A 221 14.14 -7.40 0.39
C ILE A 221 13.67 -8.63 -0.39
N ILE A 222 12.38 -8.93 -0.32
CA ILE A 222 11.77 -10.04 -1.05
C ILE A 222 11.19 -9.58 -2.39
N ASP A 223 10.99 -10.50 -3.33
CA ASP A 223 10.52 -10.23 -4.72
C ASP A 223 9.03 -9.78 -4.79
N ARG A 224 8.65 -8.76 -3.98
CA ARG A 224 7.29 -8.19 -3.94
C ARG A 224 7.22 -6.71 -4.35
N GLY A 225 8.36 -6.10 -4.65
CA GLY A 225 8.43 -4.74 -5.17
C GLY A 225 8.24 -3.61 -4.15
N GLY A 226 8.33 -3.92 -2.85
CA GLY A 226 8.19 -2.94 -1.76
C GLY A 226 6.75 -2.51 -1.46
N GLN A 227 6.54 -2.00 -0.26
CA GLN A 227 5.29 -1.35 0.13
C GLN A 227 5.28 0.13 -0.31
N ASN A 228 4.14 0.78 -0.20
CA ASN A 228 4.01 2.19 -0.58
C ASN A 228 4.80 3.10 0.39
N PRO A 229 5.83 3.82 -0.08
CA PRO A 229 6.64 4.69 0.79
C PRO A 229 5.86 5.89 1.36
N LEU A 230 4.67 6.18 0.85
CA LEU A 230 3.81 7.27 1.33
C LEU A 230 3.09 6.91 2.64
N GLU A 231 3.18 5.66 3.08
CA GLU A 231 2.61 5.21 4.36
C GLU A 231 3.60 5.37 5.52
N ALA A 232 4.86 5.76 5.22
CA ALA A 232 5.94 5.91 6.20
C ALA A 232 6.26 7.36 6.53
#